data_8093f16f8a4d04449565b0640071f654
#
_entry.id   8093f16f8a4d04449565b0640071f654
#
_cell.length_a   1.000
_cell.length_b   1.000
_cell.length_c   1.000
_cell.angle_alpha   90.00
_cell.angle_beta   90.00
_cell.angle_gamma   90.00
#
_symmetry.space_group_name_H-M   'P 1'
#
loop_
_entity.id
_entity.type
_entity.pdbx_description
1 polymer ?
#
loop_
_entity_poly.entity_id
_entity_poly.type
_entity_poly.pdbx_seq_one_letter_code
_entity_poly.pdbx_strand_id
1 'polypeptide(L)'
;MTTTKVTALKTLTASAVLCALAGTANAATIGNTGVSYGGYVKLDAMWSDYSAGVPAGGSIGRDFYVPGTTPVGADSDSDAVFDMHARQSRFNLGTATKLDDGKTIKTKIEIDFIASAPGGNERVSNSYAPRIRQAFVTYDGWLFGQAWSNFQNVGALPETLDFVGPAEGT
;
A
#
# COMPACT_ATOMS: atom_id res chain seq x y z
N MET A 1 37.46 -7.02 29.68
CA MET A 1 36.21 -6.24 29.83
C MET A 1 35.94 -5.63 28.48
N THR A 2 35.15 -6.28 27.69
CA THR A 2 34.82 -5.85 26.31
C THR A 2 33.51 -5.04 26.37
N THR A 3 33.64 -3.76 26.16
CA THR A 3 32.48 -2.84 26.16
C THR A 3 31.74 -3.01 24.85
N THR A 4 30.61 -3.70 24.87
CA THR A 4 29.71 -3.82 23.74
C THR A 4 29.08 -2.45 23.49
N LYS A 5 29.50 -1.77 22.43
CA LYS A 5 28.83 -0.55 21.95
C LYS A 5 27.53 -0.98 21.30
N VAL A 6 26.43 -0.78 21.99
CA VAL A 6 25.10 -0.82 21.38
C VAL A 6 24.94 0.44 20.53
N THR A 7 25.13 0.30 19.22
CA THR A 7 24.87 1.38 18.28
C THR A 7 23.36 1.48 18.11
N ALA A 8 22.77 2.53 18.66
CA ALA A 8 21.36 2.81 18.52
C ALA A 8 21.05 3.06 17.01
N LEU A 9 20.12 2.30 16.49
CA LEU A 9 19.57 2.44 15.15
C LEU A 9 18.92 3.83 15.02
N LYS A 10 19.56 4.74 14.30
CA LYS A 10 18.98 6.04 13.97
C LYS A 10 18.33 5.91 12.59
N THR A 11 17.11 5.41 12.55
CA THR A 11 16.31 5.46 11.34
C THR A 11 15.66 6.83 11.27
N LEU A 12 16.22 7.72 10.47
CA LEU A 12 15.61 9.01 10.16
C LEU A 12 14.79 8.83 8.87
N THR A 13 13.51 8.57 9.02
CA THR A 13 12.59 8.48 7.89
C THR A 13 11.88 9.81 7.71
N ALA A 14 12.23 10.55 6.67
CA ALA A 14 11.47 11.71 6.23
C ALA A 14 10.49 11.26 5.13
N SER A 15 9.23 11.08 5.47
CA SER A 15 8.17 10.85 4.48
C SER A 15 7.48 12.16 4.16
N ALA A 16 7.71 12.69 2.96
CA ALA A 16 6.92 13.79 2.44
C ALA A 16 5.71 13.19 1.69
N VAL A 17 4.55 13.20 2.33
CA VAL A 17 3.29 12.83 1.69
C VAL A 17 2.71 14.05 1.00
N LEU A 18 2.86 14.14 -0.32
CA LEU A 18 2.15 15.12 -1.12
C LEU A 18 0.78 14.53 -1.47
N CYS A 19 -0.23 14.71 -0.61
CA CYS A 19 -1.61 14.39 -0.92
C CYS A 19 -2.15 15.39 -1.94
N ALA A 20 -2.03 15.05 -3.22
CA ALA A 20 -2.75 15.76 -4.25
C ALA A 20 -4.11 15.09 -4.45
N LEU A 21 -5.16 15.81 -4.07
CA LEU A 21 -6.56 15.60 -4.45
C LEU A 21 -7.15 14.23 -4.06
N ALA A 22 -7.69 14.15 -2.86
CA ALA A 22 -8.84 13.26 -2.61
C ALA A 22 -9.97 13.76 -3.53
N GLY A 23 -10.05 13.22 -4.73
CA GLY A 23 -11.11 13.54 -5.69
C GLY A 23 -12.45 13.17 -5.06
N THR A 24 -13.39 14.07 -5.09
CA THR A 24 -14.78 13.78 -4.81
C THR A 24 -15.20 12.60 -5.68
N ALA A 25 -15.78 11.56 -5.07
CA ALA A 25 -16.27 10.42 -5.80
C ALA A 25 -17.27 10.93 -6.86
N ASN A 26 -16.89 10.88 -8.12
CA ASN A 26 -17.80 11.19 -9.20
C ASN A 26 -18.76 10.01 -9.32
N ALA A 27 -20.05 10.29 -9.27
CA ALA A 27 -21.10 9.29 -9.43
C ALA A 27 -21.83 9.53 -10.74
N ALA A 28 -21.94 8.49 -11.55
CA ALA A 28 -22.81 8.43 -12.73
C ALA A 28 -23.92 7.42 -12.45
N THR A 29 -25.08 7.61 -13.06
CA THR A 29 -26.20 6.66 -12.95
C THR A 29 -26.49 6.06 -14.31
N ILE A 30 -26.54 4.74 -14.39
CA ILE A 30 -26.88 3.98 -15.59
C ILE A 30 -28.07 3.10 -15.23
N GLY A 31 -29.27 3.50 -15.64
CA GLY A 31 -30.51 2.85 -15.23
C GLY A 31 -30.72 2.95 -13.71
N ASN A 32 -30.86 1.81 -13.04
CA ASN A 32 -30.99 1.69 -11.58
C ASN A 32 -29.65 1.52 -10.86
N THR A 33 -28.51 1.63 -11.58
CA THR A 33 -27.16 1.42 -11.06
C THR A 33 -26.42 2.75 -10.95
N GLY A 34 -26.04 3.11 -9.75
CA GLY A 34 -25.08 4.16 -9.49
C GLY A 34 -23.65 3.63 -9.67
N VAL A 35 -22.80 4.35 -10.38
CA VAL A 35 -21.37 4.03 -10.57
C VAL A 35 -20.56 5.12 -9.89
N SER A 36 -19.60 4.73 -9.07
CA SER A 36 -18.66 5.63 -8.40
C SER A 36 -17.23 5.27 -8.74
N TYR A 37 -16.38 6.26 -8.92
CA TYR A 37 -14.95 6.07 -9.08
C TYR A 37 -14.19 7.08 -8.24
N GLY A 38 -12.99 6.73 -7.83
CA GLY A 38 -12.15 7.57 -7.01
C GLY A 38 -10.75 7.01 -6.89
N GLY A 39 -9.98 7.63 -6.03
CA GLY A 39 -8.60 7.25 -5.79
C GLY A 39 -7.74 8.46 -5.47
N TYR A 40 -6.44 8.25 -5.46
CA TYR A 40 -5.45 9.30 -5.26
C TYR A 40 -4.13 8.95 -5.97
N VAL A 41 -3.34 9.96 -6.24
CA VAL A 41 -1.94 9.81 -6.62
C VAL A 41 -1.10 10.10 -5.37
N LYS A 42 -0.17 9.20 -5.05
CA LYS A 42 0.74 9.33 -3.90
C LYS A 42 2.17 9.17 -4.38
N LEU A 43 3.02 10.11 -3.99
CA LEU A 43 4.46 10.02 -4.17
C LEU A 43 5.08 9.71 -2.81
N ASP A 44 5.80 8.60 -2.72
CA ASP A 44 6.60 8.21 -1.57
C ASP A 44 8.07 8.52 -1.87
N ALA A 45 8.73 9.19 -0.93
CA ALA A 45 10.17 9.43 -0.95
C ALA A 45 10.74 8.93 0.38
N MET A 46 11.70 8.02 0.32
CA MET A 46 12.21 7.31 1.47
C MET A 46 13.73 7.40 1.50
N TRP A 47 14.26 7.79 2.64
CA TRP A 47 15.68 7.71 2.95
C TRP A 47 15.87 6.65 4.03
N SER A 48 16.58 5.57 3.70
CA SER A 48 16.77 4.44 4.59
C SER A 48 18.27 4.21 4.84
N ASP A 49 18.63 4.01 6.09
CA ASP A 49 19.99 3.66 6.51
C ASP A 49 19.94 2.30 7.20
N TYR A 50 20.61 1.32 6.61
CA TYR A 50 20.63 -0.06 7.08
C TYR A 50 21.99 -0.37 7.72
N SER A 51 21.98 -0.94 8.93
CA SER A 51 23.19 -1.24 9.68
C SER A 51 23.94 -2.50 9.19
N ALA A 52 23.33 -3.32 8.34
CA ALA A 52 23.87 -4.63 7.95
C ALA A 52 23.62 -4.94 6.46
N GLY A 53 23.87 -3.96 5.61
CA GLY A 53 23.66 -4.06 4.18
C GLY A 53 22.30 -3.58 3.72
N VAL A 54 22.13 -3.43 2.41
CA VAL A 54 20.95 -2.84 1.77
C VAL A 54 20.10 -3.94 1.12
N PRO A 55 18.78 -3.93 1.28
CA PRO A 55 17.90 -4.82 0.52
C PRO A 55 18.11 -4.62 -1.00
N ALA A 56 18.06 -5.70 -1.76
CA ALA A 56 18.24 -5.64 -3.20
C ALA A 56 17.26 -4.66 -3.86
N GLY A 57 17.68 -3.98 -4.90
CA GLY A 57 16.82 -3.12 -5.70
C GLY A 57 15.62 -3.90 -6.23
N GLY A 58 14.41 -3.33 -6.13
CA GLY A 58 13.16 -4.00 -6.47
C GLY A 58 12.62 -4.96 -5.41
N SER A 59 13.31 -5.10 -4.27
CA SER A 59 12.77 -5.80 -3.10
C SER A 59 11.60 -5.02 -2.50
N ILE A 60 10.60 -5.74 -2.02
CA ILE A 60 9.47 -5.14 -1.27
C ILE A 60 9.93 -4.33 -0.06
N GLY A 61 11.05 -4.69 0.56
CA GLY A 61 11.66 -3.96 1.66
C GLY A 61 12.22 -2.58 1.29
N ARG A 62 12.31 -2.29 -0.01
CA ARG A 62 12.66 -0.96 -0.55
C ARG A 62 11.43 -0.09 -0.82
N ASP A 63 10.23 -0.66 -0.84
CA ASP A 63 8.98 0.06 -1.09
C ASP A 63 8.35 0.58 0.20
N PHE A 64 8.49 -0.18 1.28
CA PHE A 64 8.03 0.14 2.63
C PHE A 64 8.72 -0.78 3.64
N TYR A 65 8.64 -0.44 4.93
CA TYR A 65 9.30 -1.22 5.97
C TYR A 65 8.65 -2.59 6.16
N VAL A 66 9.40 -3.64 5.87
CA VAL A 66 9.02 -5.04 6.12
C VAL A 66 10.11 -5.68 6.98
N PRO A 67 9.88 -5.91 8.28
CA PRO A 67 10.91 -6.39 9.21
C PRO A 67 11.67 -7.62 8.72
N GLY A 68 10.97 -8.60 8.13
CA GLY A 68 11.56 -9.83 7.61
C GLY A 68 12.48 -9.65 6.39
N THR A 69 12.51 -8.47 5.77
CA THR A 69 13.39 -8.16 4.63
C THR A 69 14.58 -7.29 5.01
N THR A 70 14.64 -6.84 6.28
CA THR A 70 15.76 -6.06 6.78
C THR A 70 17.00 -6.95 6.91
N PRO A 71 18.12 -6.61 6.24
CA PRO A 71 19.34 -7.38 6.35
C PRO A 71 19.86 -7.40 7.79
N VAL A 72 20.32 -8.56 8.23
CA VAL A 72 20.95 -8.76 9.54
C VAL A 72 22.27 -9.48 9.34
N GLY A 73 23.32 -8.99 9.98
CA GLY A 73 24.67 -9.57 9.88
C GLY A 73 25.73 -8.60 10.37
N ALA A 74 26.92 -9.12 10.66
CA ALA A 74 28.00 -8.32 11.26
C ALA A 74 28.99 -7.76 10.24
N ASP A 75 28.99 -8.23 9.00
CA ASP A 75 30.10 -8.10 8.08
C ASP A 75 29.80 -7.26 6.81
N SER A 76 28.70 -6.56 6.77
CA SER A 76 28.39 -5.69 5.63
C SER A 76 28.41 -4.21 6.02
N ASP A 77 28.98 -3.39 5.16
CA ASP A 77 28.99 -1.95 5.34
C ASP A 77 27.54 -1.43 5.36
N SER A 78 27.27 -0.48 6.25
CA SER A 78 25.99 0.23 6.25
C SER A 78 25.98 1.24 5.11
N ASP A 79 24.95 1.18 4.28
CA ASP A 79 24.75 2.15 3.22
C ASP A 79 23.35 2.78 3.32
N ALA A 80 23.34 4.10 3.19
CA ALA A 80 22.11 4.84 3.06
C ALA A 80 21.61 4.80 1.62
N VAL A 81 20.30 4.56 1.46
CA VAL A 81 19.66 4.53 0.15
C VAL A 81 18.49 5.47 0.09
N PHE A 82 18.30 6.06 -1.07
CA PHE A 82 17.13 6.88 -1.38
C PHE A 82 16.28 6.17 -2.42
N ASP A 83 15.00 6.01 -2.09
CA ASP A 83 13.99 5.46 -2.99
C ASP A 83 12.85 6.45 -3.16
N MET A 84 12.32 6.52 -4.36
CA MET A 84 11.16 7.36 -4.66
C MET A 84 10.26 6.64 -5.66
N HIS A 85 8.96 6.57 -5.37
CA HIS A 85 7.99 5.95 -6.24
C HIS A 85 6.58 6.46 -6.03
N ALA A 86 5.71 6.25 -7.04
CA ALA A 86 4.28 6.58 -6.97
C ALA A 86 3.39 5.33 -6.89
N ARG A 87 3.93 4.20 -6.46
CA ARG A 87 3.28 2.87 -6.52
C ARG A 87 2.12 2.71 -5.55
N GLN A 88 2.05 3.53 -4.50
CA GLN A 88 0.90 3.58 -3.59
C GLN A 88 -0.30 4.36 -4.15
N SER A 89 -0.17 4.94 -5.33
CA SER A 89 -1.32 5.54 -6.03
C SER A 89 -2.43 4.51 -6.19
N ARG A 90 -3.66 4.92 -5.91
CA ARG A 90 -4.78 4.01 -5.74
C ARG A 90 -5.95 4.43 -6.60
N PHE A 91 -6.61 3.45 -7.20
CA PHE A 91 -7.81 3.63 -7.99
C PHE A 91 -8.89 2.70 -7.47
N ASN A 92 -10.11 3.20 -7.40
CA ASN A 92 -11.27 2.40 -7.03
C ASN A 92 -12.45 2.67 -7.96
N LEU A 93 -13.24 1.63 -8.16
CA LEU A 93 -14.51 1.65 -8.87
C LEU A 93 -15.53 0.93 -8.00
N GLY A 94 -16.71 1.51 -7.87
CA GLY A 94 -17.82 0.91 -7.15
C GLY A 94 -19.12 1.02 -7.92
N THR A 95 -20.03 0.09 -7.66
CA THR A 95 -21.40 0.17 -8.16
C THR A 95 -22.40 -0.03 -7.03
N ALA A 96 -23.59 0.54 -7.19
CA ALA A 96 -24.72 0.32 -6.31
C ALA A 96 -25.99 0.19 -7.17
N THR A 97 -26.51 -1.03 -7.26
CA THR A 97 -27.70 -1.36 -8.04
C THR A 97 -28.89 -1.59 -7.12
N LYS A 98 -29.94 -0.81 -7.28
CA LYS A 98 -31.21 -1.04 -6.59
C LYS A 98 -31.98 -2.16 -7.26
N LEU A 99 -32.48 -3.10 -6.47
CA LEU A 99 -33.30 -4.21 -6.90
C LEU A 99 -34.79 -3.90 -6.70
N ASP A 100 -35.65 -4.65 -7.38
CA ASP A 100 -37.10 -4.48 -7.32
C ASP A 100 -37.69 -4.77 -5.92
N ASP A 101 -37.00 -5.57 -5.11
CA ASP A 101 -37.33 -5.86 -3.72
C ASP A 101 -36.93 -4.76 -2.72
N GLY A 102 -36.39 -3.65 -3.24
CA GLY A 102 -35.89 -2.51 -2.45
C GLY A 102 -34.48 -2.69 -1.87
N LYS A 103 -33.86 -3.83 -2.02
CA LYS A 103 -32.49 -4.07 -1.59
C LYS A 103 -31.48 -3.48 -2.58
N THR A 104 -30.24 -3.41 -2.16
CA THR A 104 -29.14 -2.87 -2.99
C THR A 104 -27.99 -3.84 -3.04
N ILE A 105 -27.57 -4.21 -4.24
CA ILE A 105 -26.27 -4.87 -4.47
C ILE A 105 -25.22 -3.78 -4.64
N LYS A 106 -24.11 -3.86 -3.90
CA LYS A 106 -22.96 -2.99 -4.07
C LYS A 106 -21.74 -3.79 -4.44
N THR A 107 -20.92 -3.25 -5.32
CA THR A 107 -19.62 -3.82 -5.66
C THR A 107 -18.52 -2.80 -5.40
N LYS A 108 -17.32 -3.28 -5.13
CA LYS A 108 -16.12 -2.46 -5.07
C LYS A 108 -14.93 -3.22 -5.63
N ILE A 109 -14.13 -2.56 -6.45
CA ILE A 109 -12.78 -2.97 -6.79
C ILE A 109 -11.82 -1.83 -6.47
N GLU A 110 -10.68 -2.16 -5.87
CA GLU A 110 -9.62 -1.22 -5.54
C GLU A 110 -8.28 -1.83 -5.91
N ILE A 111 -7.46 -1.07 -6.62
CA ILE A 111 -6.13 -1.48 -7.07
C ILE A 111 -5.07 -0.45 -6.68
N ASP A 112 -3.85 -0.93 -6.49
CA ASP A 112 -2.61 -0.15 -6.45
C ASP A 112 -1.48 -0.90 -7.18
N PHE A 113 -0.24 -0.44 -7.07
CA PHE A 113 0.93 -1.02 -7.75
C PHE A 113 2.04 -1.39 -6.77
N ILE A 114 1.81 -1.23 -5.46
CA ILE A 114 2.82 -1.55 -4.45
C ILE A 114 2.92 -3.07 -4.26
N ALA A 115 4.07 -3.54 -3.81
CA ALA A 115 4.35 -4.95 -3.55
C ALA A 115 4.16 -5.89 -4.77
N SER A 116 4.04 -5.35 -5.97
CA SER A 116 4.09 -6.13 -7.20
C SER A 116 5.49 -6.13 -7.78
N ALA A 117 5.93 -7.26 -8.31
CA ALA A 117 7.23 -7.34 -8.97
C ALA A 117 7.30 -6.35 -10.14
N PRO A 118 8.38 -5.57 -10.26
CA PRO A 118 8.54 -4.68 -11.40
C PRO A 118 8.71 -5.48 -12.68
N GLY A 119 7.99 -5.09 -13.73
CA GLY A 119 8.20 -5.60 -15.10
C GLY A 119 9.37 -4.95 -15.82
N GLY A 120 10.01 -3.97 -15.18
CA GLY A 120 11.13 -3.21 -15.68
C GLY A 120 11.73 -2.34 -14.59
N ASN A 121 12.61 -1.44 -14.95
CA ASN A 121 13.19 -0.44 -14.06
C ASN A 121 13.15 0.94 -14.73
N GLU A 122 13.57 1.97 -14.02
CA GLU A 122 13.53 3.38 -14.47
C GLU A 122 14.25 3.61 -15.80
N ARG A 123 15.26 2.79 -16.11
CA ARG A 123 16.05 2.90 -17.34
C ARG A 123 15.37 2.27 -18.56
N VAL A 124 14.45 1.32 -18.33
CA VAL A 124 13.81 0.55 -19.41
C VAL A 124 12.37 0.98 -19.62
N SER A 125 11.49 0.68 -18.66
CA SER A 125 10.07 0.93 -18.84
C SER A 125 9.34 1.39 -17.58
N ASN A 126 9.98 1.27 -16.42
CA ASN A 126 9.39 1.60 -15.11
C ASN A 126 7.98 0.99 -14.92
N SER A 127 7.78 -0.24 -15.40
CA SER A 127 6.51 -0.93 -15.45
C SER A 127 6.22 -1.65 -14.15
N TYR A 128 5.00 -1.52 -13.64
CA TYR A 128 4.52 -2.23 -12.46
C TYR A 128 3.18 -2.89 -12.75
N ALA A 129 2.98 -4.10 -12.23
CA ALA A 129 1.69 -4.77 -12.32
C ALA A 129 0.70 -4.20 -11.31
N PRO A 130 -0.58 -4.02 -11.70
CA PRO A 130 -1.62 -3.65 -10.75
C PRO A 130 -1.86 -4.80 -9.75
N ARG A 131 -2.07 -4.46 -8.50
CA ARG A 131 -2.44 -5.37 -7.43
C ARG A 131 -3.89 -5.12 -7.01
N ILE A 132 -4.69 -6.17 -6.93
CA ILE A 132 -6.03 -6.08 -6.34
C ILE A 132 -5.88 -5.96 -4.83
N ARG A 133 -6.34 -4.85 -4.26
CA ARG A 133 -6.42 -4.64 -2.81
C ARG A 133 -7.73 -5.15 -2.25
N GLN A 134 -8.82 -4.78 -2.90
CA GLN A 134 -10.17 -5.21 -2.56
C GLN A 134 -10.94 -5.50 -3.84
N ALA A 135 -11.74 -6.54 -3.83
CA ALA A 135 -12.68 -6.88 -4.90
C ALA A 135 -13.82 -7.69 -4.28
N PHE A 136 -14.94 -7.04 -4.00
CA PHE A 136 -16.04 -7.68 -3.30
C PHE A 136 -17.40 -7.17 -3.73
N VAL A 137 -18.42 -7.97 -3.40
CA VAL A 137 -19.84 -7.67 -3.55
C VAL A 137 -20.47 -7.69 -2.17
N THR A 138 -21.35 -6.75 -1.88
CA THR A 138 -22.21 -6.79 -0.69
C THR A 138 -23.66 -6.86 -1.08
N TYR A 139 -24.42 -7.69 -0.36
CA TYR A 139 -25.86 -7.83 -0.48
C TYR A 139 -26.46 -8.26 0.84
N ASP A 140 -27.46 -7.53 1.30
CA ASP A 140 -28.27 -7.86 2.48
C ASP A 140 -27.47 -8.23 3.74
N GLY A 141 -26.42 -7.46 4.03
CA GLY A 141 -25.52 -7.69 5.17
C GLY A 141 -24.41 -8.70 4.92
N TRP A 142 -24.42 -9.40 3.79
CA TRP A 142 -23.36 -10.31 3.40
C TRP A 142 -22.29 -9.63 2.55
N LEU A 143 -21.03 -10.08 2.69
CA LEU A 143 -19.90 -9.67 1.86
C LEU A 143 -19.27 -10.91 1.25
N PHE A 144 -19.07 -10.88 -0.07
CA PHE A 144 -18.46 -11.95 -0.84
C PHE A 144 -17.29 -11.41 -1.66
N GLY A 145 -16.10 -11.96 -1.48
CA GLY A 145 -14.90 -11.57 -2.21
C GLY A 145 -13.73 -11.22 -1.29
N GLN A 146 -12.75 -10.53 -1.87
CA GLN A 146 -11.55 -10.08 -1.17
C GLN A 146 -11.78 -8.70 -0.56
N ALA A 147 -11.75 -8.61 0.74
CA ALA A 147 -11.81 -7.37 1.50
C ALA A 147 -10.78 -7.37 2.63
N TRP A 148 -10.56 -6.22 3.24
CA TRP A 148 -9.72 -6.16 4.42
C TRP A 148 -10.37 -6.91 5.59
N SER A 149 -9.51 -7.32 6.55
CA SER A 149 -9.95 -8.06 7.72
C SER A 149 -11.01 -7.30 8.52
N ASN A 150 -12.09 -8.00 8.92
CA ASN A 150 -13.10 -7.46 9.83
C ASN A 150 -12.56 -7.21 11.25
N PHE A 151 -11.38 -7.73 11.57
CA PHE A 151 -10.75 -7.60 12.88
C PHE A 151 -9.79 -6.41 12.97
N GLN A 152 -9.59 -5.67 11.87
CA GLN A 152 -8.71 -4.52 11.81
C GLN A 152 -9.50 -3.23 11.56
N ASN A 153 -9.31 -2.23 12.41
CA ASN A 153 -9.84 -0.89 12.15
C ASN A 153 -8.93 -0.14 11.18
N VAL A 154 -9.17 -0.31 9.89
CA VAL A 154 -8.36 0.33 8.83
C VAL A 154 -8.44 1.85 8.81
N GLY A 155 -9.49 2.45 9.39
CA GLY A 155 -9.61 3.90 9.52
C GLY A 155 -8.69 4.51 10.59
N ALA A 156 -8.13 3.67 11.46
CA ALA A 156 -7.21 4.07 12.52
C ALA A 156 -5.74 3.71 12.23
N LEU A 157 -5.44 3.20 11.02
CA LEU A 157 -4.06 2.91 10.63
C LEU A 157 -3.28 4.20 10.44
N PRO A 158 -2.10 4.34 11.07
CA PRO A 158 -1.25 5.50 10.88
C PRO A 158 -0.61 5.50 9.49
N GLU A 159 -0.34 6.67 8.95
CA GLU A 159 0.47 6.88 7.75
C GLU A 159 1.95 6.69 8.08
N THR A 160 2.38 5.45 8.26
CA THR A 160 3.77 5.07 8.53
C THR A 160 4.31 4.23 7.39
N LEU A 161 5.63 4.04 7.34
CA LEU A 161 6.27 3.13 6.40
C LEU A 161 5.88 1.66 6.65
N ASP A 162 5.45 1.35 7.86
CA ASP A 162 4.85 0.07 8.26
C ASP A 162 3.31 0.18 8.19
N PHE A 163 2.77 0.57 7.05
CA PHE A 163 1.33 0.74 6.88
C PHE A 163 0.56 -0.59 6.78
N VAL A 164 1.27 -1.70 6.67
CA VAL A 164 0.67 -3.05 6.59
C VAL A 164 0.15 -3.48 7.97
N GLY A 165 0.67 -2.88 9.03
CA GLY A 165 0.40 -3.28 10.39
C GLY A 165 1.11 -4.57 10.79
N PRO A 166 0.94 -5.02 12.04
CA PRO A 166 1.53 -6.28 12.47
C PRO A 166 0.96 -7.44 11.66
N ALA A 167 1.83 -8.33 11.20
CA ALA A 167 1.49 -9.47 10.35
C ALA A 167 0.48 -10.44 10.99
N GLU A 168 0.32 -10.35 12.30
CA GLU A 168 -0.58 -11.19 13.08
C GLU A 168 -2.04 -10.74 13.03
N GLY A 169 -2.36 -9.68 12.33
CA GLY A 169 -3.72 -9.11 12.22
C GLY A 169 -4.31 -9.15 10.82
N THR A 170 -3.64 -9.77 9.86
CA THR A 170 -4.11 -9.84 8.46
C THR A 170 -4.60 -11.22 8.09
#